data_542fa69fc7853a4017d8f1c3b4255d3b
#
_entry.id   542fa69fc7853a4017d8f1c3b4255d3b
#
_cell.length_a   1.000
_cell.length_b   1.000
_cell.length_c   1.000
_cell.angle_alpha   90.00
_cell.angle_beta   90.00
_cell.angle_gamma   90.00
#
_symmetry.space_group_name_H-M   'P 1'
#
loop_
_entity.id
_entity.type
_entity.pdbx_description
1 polymer ?
#
loop_
_entity_poly.entity_id
_entity_poly.type
_entity_poly.pdbx_seq_one_letter_code
_entity_poly.pdbx_strand_id
1 'polypeptide(L)'
;MAPALVGQVEPGVMRPVECRTVAALYVEPKGCYVGAPGVDPWDEARDARTYAGPHPVVAHPPCQRWGRFWHGSTRKPHQYKLGDDGGCFVAAFIAVKRYGGVLEHPAHSRAFEAHNIMKPEPGRGWQFDPFNGVYVCHVEQGHYGHMSRKATWLIAAGVAFRDLPELNWAKGEQRLPAWMIERYGYEKARRIGVVAMVGGKDKTAIRNATPERFRDLLLSIARKAHNWTVDGTQQQYDEACRTFRSRNPACHVHWQNDTVSGRMVVALFEGESVIPADLFRAEWERG
;
A
#
# COMPACT_ATOMS: atom_id res chain seq x y z
N MET A 1 60.74 12.29 -27.70
CA MET A 1 59.79 12.39 -26.61
C MET A 1 58.49 12.95 -27.17
N ALA A 2 57.51 12.14 -27.35
CA ALA A 2 56.18 12.55 -27.80
C ALA A 2 55.27 12.77 -26.55
N PRO A 3 54.42 13.81 -26.52
CA PRO A 3 53.50 14.03 -25.38
C PRO A 3 52.32 13.08 -25.43
N ALA A 4 51.98 12.57 -24.25
CA ALA A 4 50.82 11.68 -24.03
C ALA A 4 49.51 12.42 -24.29
N LEU A 5 48.65 11.79 -25.08
CA LEU A 5 47.27 12.20 -25.28
C LEU A 5 46.47 11.98 -23.98
N VAL A 6 46.03 13.04 -23.37
CA VAL A 6 45.03 13.04 -22.28
C VAL A 6 43.69 12.76 -22.91
N GLY A 7 43.17 11.55 -22.65
CA GLY A 7 41.84 11.18 -23.06
C GLY A 7 40.77 12.06 -22.40
N GLN A 8 39.99 12.76 -23.20
CA GLN A 8 38.79 13.49 -22.75
C GLN A 8 37.76 12.44 -22.35
N VAL A 9 37.36 12.41 -21.07
CA VAL A 9 36.24 11.68 -20.56
C VAL A 9 34.97 12.42 -21.03
N GLU A 10 34.25 11.86 -21.97
CA GLU A 10 32.93 12.31 -22.38
C GLU A 10 32.02 12.35 -21.14
N PRO A 11 31.24 13.43 -20.89
CA PRO A 11 30.27 13.45 -19.80
C PRO A 11 29.20 12.41 -20.10
N GLY A 12 29.15 11.37 -19.26
CA GLY A 12 28.16 10.31 -19.38
C GLY A 12 26.76 10.89 -19.41
N VAL A 13 26.07 10.69 -20.53
CA VAL A 13 24.63 10.96 -20.66
C VAL A 13 23.93 10.13 -19.59
N MET A 14 23.45 10.78 -18.54
CA MET A 14 22.58 10.15 -17.56
C MET A 14 21.34 9.65 -18.31
N ARG A 15 21.26 8.35 -18.54
CA ARG A 15 20.03 7.74 -19.03
C ARG A 15 18.94 8.07 -18.02
N PRO A 16 17.75 8.54 -18.43
CA PRO A 16 16.64 8.71 -17.53
C PRO A 16 16.43 7.38 -16.80
N VAL A 17 16.42 7.41 -15.47
CA VAL A 17 16.01 6.23 -14.69
C VAL A 17 14.62 5.88 -15.18
N GLU A 18 14.46 4.80 -15.94
CA GLU A 18 13.15 4.34 -16.39
C GLU A 18 12.27 4.14 -15.15
N CYS A 19 11.30 5.03 -15.00
CA CYS A 19 10.40 4.99 -13.87
C CYS A 19 9.51 3.75 -14.02
N ARG A 20 9.71 2.74 -13.16
CA ARG A 20 8.94 1.50 -13.17
C ARG A 20 7.44 1.81 -13.17
N THR A 21 6.72 1.27 -14.14
CA THR A 21 5.25 1.42 -14.24
C THR A 21 4.57 0.78 -13.03
N VAL A 22 3.55 1.47 -12.51
CA VAL A 22 2.72 1.03 -11.38
C VAL A 22 1.26 0.97 -11.83
N ALA A 23 0.57 -0.13 -11.55
CA ALA A 23 -0.87 -0.23 -11.75
C ALA A 23 -1.60 0.44 -10.57
N ALA A 24 -2.41 1.46 -10.86
CA ALA A 24 -3.23 2.13 -9.86
C ALA A 24 -4.66 1.62 -9.93
N LEU A 25 -5.04 0.75 -8.98
CA LEU A 25 -6.30 0.02 -8.97
C LEU A 25 -7.38 0.76 -8.17
N TYR A 26 -8.62 0.72 -8.65
CA TYR A 26 -9.79 1.36 -8.03
C TYR A 26 -9.63 2.88 -7.94
N VAL A 27 -9.11 3.49 -9.00
CA VAL A 27 -8.93 4.94 -9.09
C VAL A 27 -10.09 5.59 -9.83
N GLU A 28 -10.33 6.87 -9.53
CA GLU A 28 -11.38 7.63 -10.22
C GLU A 28 -10.95 8.00 -11.65
N PRO A 29 -11.86 7.99 -12.65
CA PRO A 29 -11.54 8.28 -14.06
C PRO A 29 -10.92 9.67 -14.31
N LYS A 30 -11.08 10.59 -13.35
CA LYS A 30 -10.51 11.94 -13.39
C LYS A 30 -9.66 12.22 -12.15
N GLY A 31 -9.22 11.17 -11.45
CA GLY A 31 -8.43 11.27 -10.24
C GLY A 31 -6.96 11.60 -10.51
N CYS A 32 -6.21 11.83 -9.44
CA CYS A 32 -4.81 12.26 -9.49
C CYS A 32 -3.84 11.24 -10.12
N TYR A 33 -4.27 9.99 -10.33
CA TYR A 33 -3.47 8.96 -10.98
C TYR A 33 -3.51 9.02 -12.50
N VAL A 34 -4.55 9.64 -13.09
CA VAL A 34 -4.71 9.72 -14.54
C VAL A 34 -3.71 10.73 -15.10
N GLY A 35 -2.91 10.30 -16.09
CA GLY A 35 -1.85 11.12 -16.67
C GLY A 35 -0.58 11.24 -15.82
N ALA A 36 -0.51 10.61 -14.65
CA ALA A 36 0.71 10.57 -13.86
C ALA A 36 1.80 9.71 -14.54
N PRO A 37 3.06 10.16 -14.58
CA PRO A 37 4.12 9.44 -15.29
C PRO A 37 4.36 8.03 -14.73
N GLY A 38 4.40 7.03 -15.62
CA GLY A 38 4.62 5.63 -15.26
C GLY A 38 3.49 5.04 -14.42
N VAL A 39 2.24 5.47 -14.63
CA VAL A 39 1.05 4.94 -13.97
C VAL A 39 0.09 4.36 -15.00
N ASP A 40 -0.37 3.14 -14.76
CA ASP A 40 -1.44 2.47 -15.49
C ASP A 40 -2.72 2.49 -14.63
N PRO A 41 -3.67 3.42 -14.89
CA PRO A 41 -4.85 3.59 -14.05
C PRO A 41 -5.93 2.54 -14.40
N TRP A 42 -6.49 1.91 -13.36
CA TRP A 42 -7.59 0.95 -13.43
C TRP A 42 -8.79 1.51 -12.66
N ASP A 43 -9.71 2.10 -13.41
CA ASP A 43 -10.97 2.61 -12.91
C ASP A 43 -12.09 1.55 -12.91
N GLU A 44 -13.32 1.97 -12.65
CA GLU A 44 -14.49 1.08 -12.64
C GLU A 44 -14.74 0.44 -14.02
N ALA A 45 -14.45 1.15 -15.12
CA ALA A 45 -14.69 0.63 -16.47
C ALA A 45 -13.75 -0.53 -16.82
N ARG A 46 -12.54 -0.55 -16.27
CA ARG A 46 -11.56 -1.63 -16.48
C ARG A 46 -11.72 -2.80 -15.52
N ASP A 47 -12.56 -2.67 -14.54
CA ASP A 47 -12.75 -3.65 -13.45
C ASP A 47 -11.45 -4.14 -12.80
N ALA A 48 -10.94 -3.37 -11.86
CA ALA A 48 -9.67 -3.64 -11.18
C ALA A 48 -9.59 -5.02 -10.49
N ARG A 49 -10.73 -5.74 -10.29
CA ARG A 49 -10.75 -7.12 -9.79
C ARG A 49 -10.13 -8.10 -10.77
N THR A 50 -10.08 -7.76 -12.05
CA THR A 50 -9.52 -8.60 -13.11
C THR A 50 -8.03 -8.36 -13.35
N TYR A 51 -7.38 -7.49 -12.55
CA TYR A 51 -5.97 -7.18 -12.73
C TYR A 51 -5.11 -8.43 -12.59
N ALA A 52 -4.32 -8.71 -13.63
CA ALA A 52 -3.48 -9.90 -13.74
C ALA A 52 -1.97 -9.59 -13.91
N GLY A 53 -1.52 -8.39 -13.50
CA GLY A 53 -0.12 -7.98 -13.59
C GLY A 53 0.24 -7.32 -14.91
N PRO A 54 1.52 -7.10 -15.22
CA PRO A 54 2.71 -7.51 -14.45
C PRO A 54 3.22 -6.47 -13.45
N HIS A 55 2.63 -5.28 -13.39
CA HIS A 55 3.17 -4.15 -12.62
C HIS A 55 2.88 -4.24 -11.12
N PRO A 56 3.73 -3.67 -10.25
CA PRO A 56 3.40 -3.48 -8.85
C PRO A 56 2.18 -2.56 -8.71
N VAL A 57 1.52 -2.62 -7.57
CA VAL A 57 0.16 -2.10 -7.40
C VAL A 57 0.11 -0.99 -6.36
N VAL A 58 -0.63 0.08 -6.65
CA VAL A 58 -1.25 0.96 -5.66
C VAL A 58 -2.75 0.72 -5.72
N ALA A 59 -3.39 0.32 -4.62
CA ALA A 59 -4.80 -0.03 -4.61
C ALA A 59 -5.61 0.81 -3.61
N HIS A 60 -6.79 1.28 -4.05
CA HIS A 60 -7.77 2.03 -3.26
C HIS A 60 -9.16 1.35 -3.30
N PRO A 61 -9.30 0.13 -2.77
CA PRO A 61 -10.58 -0.58 -2.88
C PRO A 61 -11.71 0.19 -2.18
N PRO A 62 -12.96 0.07 -2.67
CA PRO A 62 -14.10 0.78 -2.10
C PRO A 62 -14.30 0.47 -0.62
N CYS A 63 -14.32 1.52 0.21
CA CYS A 63 -14.40 1.38 1.67
C CYS A 63 -15.83 1.48 2.24
N GLN A 64 -16.84 1.75 1.41
CA GLN A 64 -18.19 2.05 1.87
C GLN A 64 -18.82 0.93 2.70
N ARG A 65 -18.54 -0.34 2.36
CA ARG A 65 -19.08 -1.53 3.04
C ARG A 65 -18.22 -2.02 4.21
N TRP A 66 -17.12 -1.34 4.49
CA TRP A 66 -16.16 -1.69 5.53
C TRP A 66 -16.06 -0.66 6.66
N GLY A 67 -16.58 0.55 6.44
CA GLY A 67 -16.53 1.66 7.41
C GLY A 67 -17.66 1.63 8.42
N ARG A 68 -17.66 2.62 9.33
CA ARG A 68 -18.66 2.76 10.40
C ARG A 68 -20.11 2.73 9.90
N PHE A 69 -20.37 3.23 8.69
CA PHE A 69 -21.70 3.34 8.11
C PHE A 69 -21.97 2.31 6.99
N TRP A 70 -21.32 1.16 7.08
CA TRP A 70 -21.42 0.08 6.10
C TRP A 70 -22.87 -0.34 5.79
N HIS A 71 -23.76 -0.29 6.78
CA HIS A 71 -25.16 -0.69 6.67
C HIS A 71 -26.04 0.29 5.88
N GLY A 72 -25.51 1.43 5.44
CA GLY A 72 -26.24 2.47 4.71
C GLY A 72 -26.86 3.55 5.57
N SER A 73 -28.07 4.00 5.24
CA SER A 73 -28.76 5.07 5.95
C SER A 73 -29.34 4.60 7.29
N THR A 74 -29.30 5.48 8.30
CA THR A 74 -29.99 5.27 9.59
C THR A 74 -31.51 5.07 9.45
N ARG A 75 -32.11 5.54 8.34
CA ARG A 75 -33.53 5.34 8.02
C ARG A 75 -33.85 3.95 7.44
N LYS A 76 -32.85 3.25 6.95
CA LYS A 76 -32.94 1.89 6.40
C LYS A 76 -31.80 1.06 6.97
N PRO A 77 -31.81 0.73 8.26
CA PRO A 77 -30.81 -0.14 8.86
C PRO A 77 -30.88 -1.50 8.16
N HIS A 78 -29.73 -2.13 7.99
CA HIS A 78 -29.60 -3.43 7.30
C HIS A 78 -29.86 -3.43 5.78
N GLN A 79 -29.83 -2.27 5.13
CA GLN A 79 -29.93 -2.16 3.67
C GLN A 79 -28.81 -2.92 2.94
N TYR A 80 -27.62 -3.02 3.56
CA TYR A 80 -26.45 -3.68 3.01
C TYR A 80 -25.81 -4.63 4.02
N LYS A 81 -25.06 -5.60 3.54
CA LYS A 81 -24.26 -6.50 4.36
C LYS A 81 -22.85 -5.93 4.56
N LEU A 82 -22.25 -6.22 5.70
CA LEU A 82 -20.84 -5.91 5.93
C LEU A 82 -19.99 -6.66 4.91
N GLY A 83 -19.05 -5.95 4.27
CA GLY A 83 -18.16 -6.55 3.28
C GLY A 83 -18.77 -6.78 1.91
N ASP A 84 -20.00 -6.30 1.66
CA ASP A 84 -20.68 -6.42 0.36
C ASP A 84 -20.14 -5.36 -0.62
N ASP A 85 -18.85 -5.49 -0.96
CA ASP A 85 -18.10 -4.63 -1.87
C ASP A 85 -17.84 -5.28 -3.24
N GLY A 86 -18.50 -6.40 -3.54
CA GLY A 86 -18.29 -7.15 -4.77
C GLY A 86 -16.93 -7.85 -4.85
N GLY A 87 -16.27 -8.08 -3.71
CA GLY A 87 -14.95 -8.71 -3.63
C GLY A 87 -13.78 -7.76 -3.94
N CYS A 88 -14.02 -6.46 -3.99
CA CYS A 88 -12.98 -5.47 -4.36
C CYS A 88 -11.81 -5.45 -3.37
N PHE A 89 -12.07 -5.48 -2.06
CA PHE A 89 -10.99 -5.48 -1.07
C PHE A 89 -10.11 -6.74 -1.19
N VAL A 90 -10.74 -7.91 -1.30
CA VAL A 90 -10.00 -9.18 -1.44
C VAL A 90 -9.16 -9.18 -2.70
N ALA A 91 -9.73 -8.79 -3.84
CA ALA A 91 -8.99 -8.74 -5.11
C ALA A 91 -7.82 -7.74 -5.04
N ALA A 92 -8.01 -6.56 -4.42
CA ALA A 92 -6.95 -5.59 -4.20
C ALA A 92 -5.83 -6.16 -3.31
N PHE A 93 -6.19 -6.82 -2.21
CA PHE A 93 -5.22 -7.42 -1.29
C PHE A 93 -4.41 -8.54 -1.96
N ILE A 94 -5.08 -9.40 -2.72
CA ILE A 94 -4.42 -10.45 -3.52
C ILE A 94 -3.48 -9.83 -4.55
N ALA A 95 -3.91 -8.79 -5.28
CA ALA A 95 -3.08 -8.12 -6.27
C ALA A 95 -1.81 -7.51 -5.64
N VAL A 96 -1.95 -6.82 -4.50
CA VAL A 96 -0.80 -6.25 -3.77
C VAL A 96 0.14 -7.34 -3.26
N LYS A 97 -0.38 -8.44 -2.71
CA LYS A 97 0.46 -9.58 -2.29
C LYS A 97 1.18 -10.23 -3.47
N ARG A 98 0.50 -10.39 -4.61
CA ARG A 98 1.04 -11.12 -5.77
C ARG A 98 2.05 -10.31 -6.56
N TYR A 99 1.80 -9.03 -6.78
CA TYR A 99 2.61 -8.18 -7.66
C TYR A 99 3.50 -7.20 -6.89
N GLY A 100 3.35 -7.17 -5.57
CA GLY A 100 3.98 -6.20 -4.70
C GLY A 100 3.30 -4.83 -4.78
N GLY A 101 3.56 -3.96 -3.81
CA GLY A 101 3.03 -2.60 -3.80
C GLY A 101 2.36 -2.23 -2.49
N VAL A 102 1.34 -1.36 -2.57
CA VAL A 102 0.67 -0.82 -1.39
C VAL A 102 -0.85 -0.73 -1.59
N LEU A 103 -1.61 -1.13 -0.56
CA LEU A 103 -3.05 -0.93 -0.47
C LEU A 103 -3.34 0.14 0.58
N GLU A 104 -4.18 1.08 0.24
CA GLU A 104 -4.69 2.13 1.11
C GLU A 104 -6.13 1.83 1.50
N HIS A 105 -6.44 1.94 2.81
CA HIS A 105 -7.82 1.85 3.28
C HIS A 105 -8.02 2.77 4.50
N PRO A 106 -9.22 3.31 4.74
CA PRO A 106 -9.47 4.12 5.92
C PRO A 106 -9.13 3.38 7.21
N ALA A 107 -8.54 4.09 8.16
CA ALA A 107 -8.31 3.54 9.50
C ALA A 107 -9.63 3.07 10.13
N HIS A 108 -9.55 2.04 10.96
CA HIS A 108 -10.69 1.36 11.58
C HIS A 108 -11.63 0.64 10.60
N SER A 109 -11.15 0.35 9.39
CA SER A 109 -11.87 -0.50 8.46
C SER A 109 -12.05 -1.91 9.03
N ARG A 110 -13.26 -2.44 8.94
CA ARG A 110 -13.57 -3.82 9.33
C ARG A 110 -13.01 -4.87 8.36
N ALA A 111 -12.52 -4.45 7.20
CA ALA A 111 -11.86 -5.35 6.25
C ALA A 111 -10.62 -6.01 6.86
N PHE A 112 -9.85 -5.26 7.66
CA PHE A 112 -8.66 -5.81 8.33
C PHE A 112 -9.01 -6.96 9.26
N GLU A 113 -10.07 -6.83 10.05
CA GLU A 113 -10.55 -7.89 10.92
C GLU A 113 -11.13 -9.08 10.14
N ALA A 114 -11.96 -8.79 9.13
CA ALA A 114 -12.60 -9.80 8.32
C ALA A 114 -11.61 -10.69 7.54
N HIS A 115 -10.43 -10.16 7.22
CA HIS A 115 -9.38 -10.86 6.47
C HIS A 115 -8.15 -11.19 7.33
N ASN A 116 -8.27 -11.15 8.66
CA ASN A 116 -7.19 -11.44 9.60
C ASN A 116 -5.90 -10.64 9.34
N ILE A 117 -6.04 -9.38 8.96
CA ILE A 117 -4.92 -8.46 8.75
C ILE A 117 -4.68 -7.70 10.05
N MET A 118 -3.42 -7.60 10.45
CA MET A 118 -3.03 -6.86 11.65
C MET A 118 -3.49 -5.41 11.57
N LYS A 119 -4.15 -4.92 12.63
CA LYS A 119 -4.56 -3.52 12.76
C LYS A 119 -3.38 -2.70 13.26
N PRO A 120 -2.83 -1.76 12.47
CA PRO A 120 -1.68 -1.00 12.89
C PRO A 120 -2.02 0.00 13.98
N GLU A 121 -1.11 0.13 14.96
CA GLU A 121 -1.23 1.11 16.03
C GLU A 121 -0.74 2.49 15.57
N PRO A 122 -1.45 3.58 15.92
CA PRO A 122 -1.00 4.93 15.64
C PRO A 122 0.35 5.23 16.29
N GLY A 123 1.26 5.88 15.56
CA GLY A 123 2.56 6.30 16.08
C GLY A 123 3.64 5.23 16.14
N ARG A 124 3.34 4.00 15.76
CA ARG A 124 4.27 2.85 15.84
C ARG A 124 5.11 2.62 14.58
N GLY A 125 4.94 3.45 13.56
CA GLY A 125 5.63 3.23 12.30
C GLY A 125 5.10 2.04 11.52
N TRP A 126 5.95 1.46 10.67
CA TRP A 126 5.66 0.23 9.97
C TRP A 126 5.77 -0.97 10.92
N GLN A 127 4.72 -1.78 10.94
CA GLN A 127 4.60 -2.98 11.76
C GLN A 127 4.47 -4.19 10.84
N PHE A 128 5.16 -5.27 11.14
CA PHE A 128 5.08 -6.49 10.35
C PHE A 128 3.89 -7.35 10.78
N ASP A 129 3.07 -7.76 9.83
CA ASP A 129 2.01 -8.75 9.99
C ASP A 129 2.55 -10.12 9.58
N PRO A 130 2.95 -10.98 10.55
CA PRO A 130 3.57 -12.26 10.24
C PRO A 130 2.59 -13.24 9.60
N PHE A 131 1.30 -13.10 9.87
CA PHE A 131 0.28 -13.98 9.31
C PHE A 131 0.11 -13.78 7.81
N ASN A 132 0.19 -12.53 7.37
CA ASN A 132 0.00 -12.18 5.96
C ASN A 132 1.31 -11.94 5.20
N GLY A 133 2.46 -11.83 5.88
CA GLY A 133 3.75 -11.51 5.26
C GLY A 133 3.80 -10.10 4.67
N VAL A 134 3.16 -9.13 5.32
CA VAL A 134 3.07 -7.74 4.84
C VAL A 134 3.45 -6.77 5.95
N TYR A 135 3.82 -5.54 5.58
CA TYR A 135 3.95 -4.45 6.52
C TYR A 135 2.66 -3.62 6.55
N VAL A 136 2.25 -3.20 7.73
CA VAL A 136 1.10 -2.33 7.92
C VAL A 136 1.50 -1.08 8.70
N CYS A 137 0.86 0.06 8.43
CA CYS A 137 1.05 1.26 9.23
C CYS A 137 -0.20 2.11 9.31
N HIS A 138 -0.24 2.98 10.32
CA HIS A 138 -1.24 4.04 10.48
C HIS A 138 -0.63 5.38 10.09
N VAL A 139 -1.26 6.11 9.18
CA VAL A 139 -0.84 7.42 8.73
C VAL A 139 -2.05 8.35 8.57
N GLU A 140 -1.84 9.65 8.72
CA GLU A 140 -2.90 10.63 8.48
C GLU A 140 -2.62 11.47 7.23
N GLN A 141 -3.52 11.45 6.25
CA GLN A 141 -3.33 12.12 4.95
C GLN A 141 -3.31 13.67 5.06
N GLY A 142 -3.69 14.22 6.21
CA GLY A 142 -3.54 15.65 6.50
C GLY A 142 -2.11 16.16 6.35
N HIS A 143 -1.11 15.35 6.67
CA HIS A 143 0.31 15.68 6.44
C HIS A 143 0.69 15.82 4.97
N TYR A 144 -0.08 15.20 4.10
CA TYR A 144 0.18 15.15 2.66
C TYR A 144 -0.73 16.06 1.83
N GLY A 145 -1.52 16.92 2.51
CA GLY A 145 -2.34 17.92 1.83
C GLY A 145 -3.84 17.65 1.83
N HIS A 146 -4.33 16.55 2.41
CA HIS A 146 -5.76 16.36 2.58
C HIS A 146 -6.35 17.44 3.51
N MET A 147 -7.58 17.90 3.23
CA MET A 147 -8.24 18.93 4.03
C MET A 147 -8.55 18.49 5.46
N SER A 148 -8.81 17.20 5.67
CA SER A 148 -8.99 16.59 6.99
C SER A 148 -7.81 15.72 7.33
N ARG A 149 -7.72 15.27 8.59
CA ARG A 149 -6.70 14.30 9.01
C ARG A 149 -6.72 13.06 8.16
N LYS A 150 -7.91 12.53 7.85
CA LYS A 150 -8.14 11.30 7.07
C LYS A 150 -7.19 10.18 7.51
N ALA A 151 -7.44 9.67 8.72
CA ALA A 151 -6.69 8.54 9.27
C ALA A 151 -6.81 7.32 8.34
N THR A 152 -5.69 6.73 8.02
CA THR A 152 -5.54 5.76 6.94
C THR A 152 -4.64 4.62 7.39
N TRP A 153 -4.96 3.41 6.99
CA TRP A 153 -4.12 2.24 7.13
C TRP A 153 -3.55 1.85 5.77
N LEU A 154 -2.25 1.58 5.76
CA LEU A 154 -1.54 1.08 4.59
C LEU A 154 -1.14 -0.37 4.82
N ILE A 155 -1.16 -1.15 3.74
CA ILE A 155 -0.61 -2.50 3.67
C ILE A 155 0.43 -2.47 2.57
N ALA A 156 1.71 -2.72 2.88
CA ALA A 156 2.79 -2.82 1.90
C ALA A 156 3.26 -4.28 1.79
N ALA A 157 3.33 -4.79 0.57
CA ALA A 157 3.80 -6.13 0.26
C ALA A 157 4.91 -6.10 -0.78
N GLY A 158 5.84 -7.05 -0.69
CA GLY A 158 6.96 -7.14 -1.62
C GLY A 158 7.97 -6.00 -1.51
N VAL A 159 7.95 -5.24 -0.42
CA VAL A 159 8.89 -4.14 -0.15
C VAL A 159 9.72 -4.51 1.07
N ALA A 160 11.05 -4.46 0.95
CA ALA A 160 11.92 -4.70 2.09
C ALA A 160 11.73 -3.60 3.16
N PHE A 161 11.86 -3.92 4.44
CA PHE A 161 11.69 -2.95 5.53
C PHE A 161 12.55 -1.69 5.35
N ARG A 162 13.81 -1.87 4.96
CA ARG A 162 14.77 -0.77 4.71
C ARG A 162 14.37 0.17 3.55
N ASP A 163 13.50 -0.31 2.65
CA ASP A 163 13.03 0.44 1.48
C ASP A 163 11.69 1.14 1.74
N LEU A 164 11.04 0.82 2.88
CA LEU A 164 9.86 1.52 3.33
C LEU A 164 10.24 2.93 3.81
N PRO A 165 9.53 3.98 3.36
CA PRO A 165 9.86 5.34 3.77
C PRO A 165 9.51 5.57 5.24
N GLU A 166 10.30 6.39 5.92
CA GLU A 166 9.88 7.00 7.17
C GLU A 166 8.77 8.00 6.89
N LEU A 167 7.66 7.89 7.61
CA LEU A 167 6.48 8.73 7.43
C LEU A 167 6.26 9.62 8.66
N ASN A 168 5.37 10.59 8.54
CA ASN A 168 4.95 11.34 9.70
C ASN A 168 3.89 10.54 10.49
N TRP A 169 4.30 9.96 11.61
CA TRP A 169 3.45 9.11 12.46
C TRP A 169 2.57 9.89 13.43
N ALA A 170 2.75 11.21 13.51
CA ALA A 170 1.94 12.08 14.36
C ALA A 170 0.52 12.28 13.80
N LYS A 171 -0.33 12.93 14.59
CA LYS A 171 -1.65 13.36 14.11
C LYS A 171 -1.49 14.39 12.99
N GLY A 172 -2.18 14.16 11.87
CA GLY A 172 -2.20 15.04 10.73
C GLY A 172 -2.86 16.39 11.00
N GLU A 173 -2.55 17.34 10.16
CA GLU A 173 -3.19 18.64 10.20
C GLU A 173 -4.62 18.58 9.65
N GLN A 174 -5.47 19.44 10.18
CA GLN A 174 -6.80 19.68 9.66
C GLN A 174 -6.86 21.11 9.13
N ARG A 175 -7.06 21.25 7.83
CA ARG A 175 -7.17 22.56 7.17
C ARG A 175 -8.62 22.98 7.14
N LEU A 176 -8.91 24.07 7.84
CA LEU A 176 -10.27 24.58 7.93
C LEU A 176 -10.46 25.68 6.87
N PRO A 177 -11.47 25.57 5.99
CA PRO A 177 -11.83 26.66 5.08
C PRO A 177 -12.24 27.92 5.86
N ALA A 178 -11.90 29.11 5.35
CA ALA A 178 -12.18 30.38 6.00
C ALA A 178 -13.67 30.54 6.35
N TRP A 179 -14.59 30.20 5.42
CA TRP A 179 -16.04 30.24 5.66
C TRP A 179 -16.50 29.41 6.86
N MET A 180 -15.80 28.32 7.16
CA MET A 180 -16.14 27.45 8.27
C MET A 180 -15.73 28.06 9.60
N ILE A 181 -14.56 28.70 9.63
CA ILE A 181 -14.07 29.45 10.80
C ILE A 181 -14.98 30.64 11.08
N GLU A 182 -15.33 31.38 10.03
CA GLU A 182 -16.23 32.52 10.12
C GLU A 182 -17.60 32.12 10.69
N ARG A 183 -18.18 31.05 10.21
CA ARG A 183 -19.52 30.57 10.58
C ARG A 183 -19.60 29.98 11.97
N TYR A 184 -18.60 29.26 12.42
CA TYR A 184 -18.65 28.42 13.63
C TYR A 184 -17.63 28.80 14.68
N GLY A 185 -16.69 29.67 14.39
CA GLY A 185 -15.49 29.89 15.19
C GLY A 185 -14.49 28.74 15.08
N TYR A 186 -13.22 29.06 15.29
CA TYR A 186 -12.10 28.11 15.08
C TYR A 186 -12.26 26.82 15.89
N GLU A 187 -12.52 26.91 17.19
CA GLU A 187 -12.59 25.72 18.06
C GLU A 187 -13.75 24.79 17.71
N LYS A 188 -14.90 25.34 17.34
CA LYS A 188 -16.03 24.50 16.92
C LYS A 188 -15.80 23.90 15.55
N ALA A 189 -15.27 24.68 14.59
CA ALA A 189 -14.91 24.20 13.27
C ALA A 189 -13.88 23.05 13.35
N ARG A 190 -12.86 23.18 14.19
CA ARG A 190 -11.84 22.15 14.42
C ARG A 190 -12.42 20.85 14.97
N ARG A 191 -13.38 20.92 15.89
CA ARG A 191 -14.05 19.73 16.46
C ARG A 191 -14.97 19.02 15.47
N ILE A 192 -15.70 19.77 14.66
CA ILE A 192 -16.63 19.21 13.67
C ILE A 192 -15.87 18.53 12.54
N GLY A 193 -14.78 19.13 12.10
CA GLY A 193 -13.95 18.65 10.99
C GLY A 193 -14.56 18.96 9.61
N VAL A 194 -13.69 19.22 8.65
CA VAL A 194 -14.07 19.66 7.29
C VAL A 194 -15.01 18.66 6.61
N VAL A 195 -14.67 17.37 6.66
CA VAL A 195 -15.41 16.32 5.96
C VAL A 195 -16.85 16.19 6.44
N ALA A 196 -17.12 16.43 7.72
CA ALA A 196 -18.48 16.39 8.29
C ALA A 196 -19.33 17.56 7.83
N MET A 197 -18.70 18.69 7.48
CA MET A 197 -19.39 19.95 7.12
C MET A 197 -19.59 20.10 5.62
N VAL A 198 -18.81 19.40 4.80
CA VAL A 198 -19.00 19.42 3.35
C VAL A 198 -20.31 18.70 3.03
N GLY A 199 -21.30 19.47 2.61
CA GLY A 199 -22.60 18.96 2.13
C GLY A 199 -22.66 18.88 0.60
N GLY A 200 -23.79 18.42 0.09
CA GLY A 200 -24.07 18.39 -1.34
C GLY A 200 -23.39 17.25 -2.11
N LYS A 201 -23.41 17.38 -3.44
CA LYS A 201 -22.92 16.36 -4.39
C LYS A 201 -21.40 16.11 -4.31
N ASP A 202 -20.63 17.09 -3.89
CA ASP A 202 -19.16 17.02 -3.87
C ASP A 202 -18.59 16.37 -2.60
N LYS A 203 -19.44 16.07 -1.61
CA LYS A 203 -19.02 15.49 -0.33
C LYS A 203 -18.23 14.19 -0.51
N THR A 204 -18.68 13.31 -1.37
CA THR A 204 -18.03 12.02 -1.61
C THR A 204 -16.68 12.21 -2.31
N ALA A 205 -16.62 13.06 -3.33
CA ALA A 205 -15.38 13.38 -4.04
C ALA A 205 -14.32 13.95 -3.08
N ILE A 206 -14.69 14.92 -2.22
CA ILE A 206 -13.76 15.50 -1.24
C ILE A 206 -13.27 14.45 -0.22
N ARG A 207 -14.15 13.57 0.23
CA ARG A 207 -13.78 12.51 1.19
C ARG A 207 -12.84 11.47 0.58
N ASN A 208 -13.09 11.11 -0.68
CA ASN A 208 -12.32 10.09 -1.37
C ASN A 208 -11.02 10.64 -1.96
N ALA A 209 -10.92 11.95 -2.17
CA ALA A 209 -9.74 12.59 -2.77
C ALA A 209 -8.44 12.07 -2.13
N THR A 210 -7.50 11.69 -3.01
CA THR A 210 -6.13 11.36 -2.64
C THR A 210 -5.25 12.56 -2.99
N PRO A 211 -4.60 13.23 -2.02
CA PRO A 211 -3.69 14.32 -2.32
C PRO A 211 -2.54 13.85 -3.22
N GLU A 212 -2.07 14.70 -4.12
CA GLU A 212 -0.95 14.34 -5.02
C GLU A 212 0.32 13.91 -4.27
N ARG A 213 0.66 14.60 -3.17
CA ARG A 213 1.80 14.23 -2.33
C ARG A 213 1.63 12.84 -1.71
N PHE A 214 0.39 12.43 -1.38
CA PHE A 214 0.13 11.10 -0.86
C PHE A 214 0.15 10.04 -1.96
N ARG A 215 -0.41 10.36 -3.15
CA ARG A 215 -0.26 9.53 -4.35
C ARG A 215 1.22 9.25 -4.64
N ASP A 216 2.06 10.29 -4.67
CA ASP A 216 3.48 10.15 -4.99
C ASP A 216 4.22 9.31 -3.96
N LEU A 217 3.84 9.43 -2.68
CA LEU A 217 4.33 8.54 -1.63
C LEU A 217 3.96 7.08 -1.91
N LEU A 218 2.70 6.78 -2.20
CA LEU A 218 2.24 5.42 -2.50
C LEU A 218 2.92 4.85 -3.74
N LEU A 219 3.07 5.66 -4.79
CA LEU A 219 3.81 5.28 -5.99
C LEU A 219 5.28 4.99 -5.69
N SER A 220 5.92 5.76 -4.80
CA SER A 220 7.31 5.54 -4.41
C SER A 220 7.50 4.20 -3.69
N ILE A 221 6.55 3.81 -2.84
CA ILE A 221 6.52 2.50 -2.17
C ILE A 221 6.35 1.38 -3.22
N ALA A 222 5.34 1.51 -4.08
CA ALA A 222 5.04 0.49 -5.08
C ALA A 222 6.20 0.28 -6.07
N ARG A 223 6.91 1.32 -6.47
CA ARG A 223 8.07 1.22 -7.37
C ARG A 223 9.24 0.44 -6.78
N LYS A 224 9.35 0.39 -5.45
CA LYS A 224 10.37 -0.41 -4.74
C LYS A 224 9.92 -1.84 -4.48
N ALA A 225 8.66 -2.16 -4.74
CA ALA A 225 8.16 -3.49 -4.53
C ALA A 225 8.74 -4.48 -5.54
N HIS A 226 9.08 -5.65 -5.05
CA HIS A 226 9.49 -6.79 -5.85
C HIS A 226 8.40 -7.86 -5.82
N ASN A 227 8.27 -8.60 -6.90
CA ASN A 227 7.40 -9.76 -6.92
C ASN A 227 8.15 -10.93 -6.26
N TRP A 228 7.72 -11.30 -5.07
CA TRP A 228 8.35 -12.34 -4.25
C TRP A 228 7.78 -13.74 -4.52
N THR A 229 6.99 -13.91 -5.57
CA THR A 229 6.58 -15.25 -5.97
C THR A 229 7.77 -15.98 -6.58
N VAL A 230 8.26 -16.96 -5.87
CA VAL A 230 9.27 -17.89 -6.41
C VAL A 230 8.51 -19.00 -7.12
N ASP A 231 8.74 -19.15 -8.43
CA ASP A 231 8.22 -20.29 -9.18
C ASP A 231 9.15 -21.50 -8.93
N GLY A 232 8.62 -22.52 -8.31
CA GLY A 232 9.40 -23.72 -8.02
C GLY A 232 8.54 -24.86 -7.47
N THR A 233 9.11 -26.06 -7.46
CA THR A 233 8.48 -27.23 -6.85
C THR A 233 8.60 -27.17 -5.32
N GLN A 234 7.71 -27.88 -4.61
CA GLN A 234 7.80 -28.03 -3.14
C GLN A 234 9.20 -28.47 -2.69
N GLN A 235 9.81 -29.40 -3.43
CA GLN A 235 11.14 -29.91 -3.12
C GLN A 235 12.22 -28.81 -3.18
N GLN A 236 12.17 -27.94 -4.20
CA GLN A 236 13.11 -26.83 -4.35
C GLN A 236 12.95 -25.82 -3.20
N TYR A 237 11.72 -25.54 -2.77
CA TYR A 237 11.47 -24.68 -1.60
C TYR A 237 12.02 -25.28 -0.32
N ASP A 238 11.78 -26.58 -0.09
CA ASP A 238 12.26 -27.28 1.10
C ASP A 238 13.79 -27.32 1.15
N GLU A 239 14.43 -27.47 0.01
CA GLU A 239 15.90 -27.47 -0.10
C GLU A 239 16.47 -26.08 0.17
N ALA A 240 15.92 -25.03 -0.43
CA ALA A 240 16.32 -23.66 -0.16
C ALA A 240 16.17 -23.30 1.31
N CYS A 241 15.11 -23.74 1.96
CA CYS A 241 14.93 -23.53 3.38
C CYS A 241 15.92 -24.29 4.26
N ARG A 242 16.24 -25.53 3.91
CA ARG A 242 17.27 -26.28 4.61
C ARG A 242 18.62 -25.58 4.50
N THR A 243 18.99 -25.15 3.29
CA THR A 243 20.23 -24.43 3.02
C THR A 243 20.28 -23.11 3.79
N PHE A 244 19.20 -22.34 3.74
CA PHE A 244 19.11 -21.06 4.46
C PHE A 244 19.25 -21.25 5.99
N ARG A 245 18.53 -22.23 6.56
CA ARG A 245 18.60 -22.55 8.00
C ARG A 245 19.99 -23.01 8.41
N SER A 246 20.69 -23.77 7.58
CA SER A 246 22.05 -24.22 7.91
C SER A 246 23.04 -23.07 8.03
N ARG A 247 22.83 -21.98 7.27
CA ARG A 247 23.66 -20.78 7.29
C ARG A 247 23.19 -19.75 8.31
N ASN A 248 21.92 -19.81 8.71
CA ASN A 248 21.26 -18.86 9.61
C ASN A 248 20.48 -19.64 10.70
N PRO A 249 21.15 -20.29 11.66
CA PRO A 249 20.50 -21.21 12.60
C PRO A 249 19.50 -20.54 13.54
N ALA A 250 19.58 -19.21 13.73
CA ALA A 250 18.62 -18.45 14.53
C ALA A 250 17.33 -18.11 13.78
N CYS A 251 17.25 -18.43 12.47
CA CYS A 251 16.10 -18.08 11.65
C CYS A 251 15.00 -19.13 11.67
N HIS A 252 13.77 -18.68 11.82
CA HIS A 252 12.57 -19.48 11.63
C HIS A 252 11.97 -19.20 10.26
N VAL A 253 11.76 -20.25 9.48
CA VAL A 253 11.12 -20.15 8.16
C VAL A 253 9.70 -20.67 8.28
N HIS A 254 8.73 -19.81 8.01
CA HIS A 254 7.33 -20.19 7.91
C HIS A 254 6.88 -20.22 6.46
N TRP A 255 6.17 -21.27 6.12
CA TRP A 255 5.59 -21.47 4.81
C TRP A 255 4.12 -21.12 4.81
N GLN A 256 3.69 -20.40 3.82
CA GLN A 256 2.28 -20.24 3.55
C GLN A 256 2.02 -20.49 2.07
N ASN A 257 1.15 -21.46 1.79
CA ASN A 257 0.56 -21.61 0.47
C ASN A 257 -0.40 -20.45 0.26
N ASP A 258 -0.16 -19.67 -0.78
CA ASP A 258 -1.21 -18.80 -1.29
C ASP A 258 -2.22 -19.67 -2.01
N THR A 259 -3.33 -19.99 -1.33
CA THR A 259 -4.39 -20.86 -1.84
C THR A 259 -5.07 -20.31 -3.09
N VAL A 260 -4.89 -19.02 -3.41
CA VAL A 260 -5.50 -18.36 -4.56
C VAL A 260 -4.62 -18.47 -5.80
N SER A 261 -3.30 -18.28 -5.65
CA SER A 261 -2.35 -18.38 -6.77
C SER A 261 -1.72 -19.76 -6.92
N GLY A 262 -1.90 -20.64 -5.92
CA GLY A 262 -1.22 -21.93 -5.85
C GLY A 262 0.30 -21.84 -5.66
N ARG A 263 0.82 -20.65 -5.35
CA ARG A 263 2.24 -20.37 -5.17
C ARG A 263 2.60 -20.28 -3.70
N MET A 264 3.80 -20.70 -3.35
CA MET A 264 4.29 -20.60 -1.98
C MET A 264 4.86 -19.21 -1.71
N VAL A 265 4.43 -18.61 -0.60
CA VAL A 265 5.00 -17.37 -0.05
C VAL A 265 5.89 -17.76 1.11
N VAL A 266 7.14 -17.29 1.11
CA VAL A 266 8.12 -17.53 2.17
C VAL A 266 8.20 -16.30 3.07
N ALA A 267 7.97 -16.50 4.37
CA ALA A 267 8.25 -15.50 5.41
C ALA A 267 9.46 -15.97 6.23
N LEU A 268 10.44 -15.11 6.38
CA LEU A 268 11.69 -15.40 7.07
C LEU A 268 11.78 -14.57 8.35
N PHE A 269 12.16 -15.20 9.44
CA PHE A 269 12.31 -14.55 10.74
C PHE A 269 13.65 -14.90 11.36
N GLU A 270 14.33 -13.94 11.97
CA GLU A 270 15.50 -14.12 12.82
C GLU A 270 15.16 -13.65 14.23
N GLY A 271 14.92 -14.60 15.14
CA GLY A 271 14.42 -14.28 16.47
C GLY A 271 13.11 -13.50 16.40
N GLU A 272 13.08 -12.26 16.96
CA GLU A 272 11.96 -11.34 16.85
C GLU A 272 12.07 -10.40 15.63
N SER A 273 13.14 -10.51 14.85
CA SER A 273 13.42 -9.66 13.69
C SER A 273 13.05 -10.36 12.39
N VAL A 274 12.40 -9.63 11.48
CA VAL A 274 12.12 -10.10 10.14
C VAL A 274 13.38 -10.02 9.30
N ILE A 275 13.81 -11.13 8.73
CA ILE A 275 14.89 -11.14 7.74
C ILE A 275 14.32 -10.60 6.42
N PRO A 276 15.00 -9.63 5.81
CA PRO A 276 14.62 -9.16 4.48
C PRO A 276 14.60 -10.30 3.47
N ALA A 277 13.52 -10.41 2.71
CA ALA A 277 13.33 -11.47 1.73
C ALA A 277 14.42 -11.50 0.63
N ASP A 278 15.11 -10.39 0.40
CA ASP A 278 16.26 -10.28 -0.50
C ASP A 278 17.48 -11.10 -0.02
N LEU A 279 17.65 -11.32 1.28
CA LEU A 279 18.69 -12.22 1.78
C LEU A 279 18.38 -13.69 1.45
N PHE A 280 17.11 -14.09 1.55
CA PHE A 280 16.70 -15.43 1.13
C PHE A 280 16.83 -15.62 -0.38
N ARG A 281 16.44 -14.62 -1.17
CA ARG A 281 16.58 -14.65 -2.61
C ARG A 281 18.04 -14.79 -3.04
N ALA A 282 18.94 -14.06 -2.39
CA ALA A 282 20.38 -14.17 -2.66
C ALA A 282 20.94 -15.57 -2.36
N GLU A 283 20.38 -16.31 -1.39
CA GLU A 283 20.73 -17.71 -1.13
C GLU A 283 20.09 -18.67 -2.14
N TRP A 284 18.85 -18.39 -2.57
CA TRP A 284 18.15 -19.13 -3.61
C TRP A 284 18.86 -19.07 -4.97
N GLU A 285 19.32 -17.88 -5.35
CA GLU A 285 20.01 -17.64 -6.63
C GLU A 285 21.46 -18.21 -6.64
N ARG A 286 22.01 -18.57 -5.45
CA ARG A 286 23.34 -19.18 -5.30
C ARG A 286 23.34 -20.73 -5.28
N GLY A 287 22.21 -21.35 -5.07
CA GLY A 287 22.03 -22.82 -5.09
C GLY A 287 21.62 -23.31 -6.44
#